data_8f544430ae526112711cbcc5527e8c23
#
_entry.id   8f544430ae526112711cbcc5527e8c23
#
_cell.length_a   1.000
_cell.length_b   1.000
_cell.length_c   1.000
_cell.angle_alpha   90.00
_cell.angle_beta   90.00
_cell.angle_gamma   90.00
#
_symmetry.space_group_name_H-M   'P 1'
#
loop_
_entity.id
_entity.type
_entity.pdbx_description
1 polymer ?
#
loop_
_entity_poly.entity_id
_entity_poly.type
_entity_poly.pdbx_seq_one_letter_code
_entity_poly.pdbx_strand_id
1 'polypeptide(L)'
;TRHTMSDTLSNTRGIGAARRYLFSKLHGYSQACGGCLRVEYDPAMMEMRGHPEHPMVNIVNVVAWLPGRDTTRVLVMGGHYDSCICARTDLGPLARFEATQDAPGADDDGSGTSAVVELARVFSKHFPRGLEASVIFVAYSGEEEGLYGSTHLAQRLHAAGYNVVSAFTDDIVGNVVADDGKVDSTSARIFGAEPDNGPSRELARYAWATGAIYNPAFQVLPVFRLDRISRGGDHSPYVSLGNPGLRFTERLENYKRQHLPTDDFAHVNFGYVANIARLNGSVVGTLANAPASPAALARRDQASGGQKWMITWRPIPGAATYEVLFRRTFSPTYEKIYQAGDTTSFLLPDQLDDGWAAVRSVGSNGHRSLTSAVPPPCPTLATRADSVAAEDLIRNCIRAPGR
;
A
#
# COMPACT_ATOMS: atom_id res chain seq x y z
N THR A 1 -17.53 -8.21 19.46
CA THR A 1 -16.51 -7.15 19.43
C THR A 1 -15.13 -7.72 19.18
N ARG A 2 -14.27 -6.97 18.49
CA ARG A 2 -12.86 -7.27 18.25
C ARG A 2 -11.95 -6.12 18.70
N HIS A 3 -12.46 -5.26 19.62
CA HIS A 3 -11.67 -4.16 20.15
C HIS A 3 -10.31 -4.63 20.67
N THR A 4 -9.24 -3.88 20.41
CA THR A 4 -7.84 -4.24 20.73
C THR A 4 -7.64 -4.60 22.19
N MET A 5 -8.35 -3.93 23.11
CA MET A 5 -8.29 -4.18 24.56
C MET A 5 -9.34 -5.20 25.05
N SER A 6 -10.10 -5.84 24.14
CA SER A 6 -11.13 -6.82 24.53
C SER A 6 -10.54 -8.17 24.95
N ASP A 7 -11.40 -9.11 25.36
CA ASP A 7 -11.03 -10.42 25.88
C ASP A 7 -10.04 -11.17 24.95
N THR A 8 -8.93 -11.61 25.51
CA THR A 8 -7.90 -12.38 24.82
C THR A 8 -7.97 -13.88 25.08
N LEU A 9 -8.76 -14.33 26.04
CA LEU A 9 -8.80 -15.73 26.49
C LEU A 9 -9.97 -16.51 25.92
N SER A 10 -11.13 -15.88 25.73
CA SER A 10 -12.32 -16.51 25.15
C SER A 10 -12.04 -17.11 23.76
N ASN A 11 -12.57 -18.31 23.50
CA ASN A 11 -12.46 -18.96 22.19
C ASN A 11 -13.50 -18.45 21.17
N THR A 12 -14.48 -17.69 21.58
CA THR A 12 -15.62 -17.27 20.72
C THR A 12 -15.83 -15.77 20.68
N ARG A 13 -15.19 -14.99 21.57
CA ARG A 13 -15.38 -13.53 21.69
C ARG A 13 -14.04 -12.81 21.83
N GLY A 14 -14.05 -11.50 21.54
CA GLY A 14 -12.92 -10.62 21.75
C GLY A 14 -11.81 -10.77 20.70
N ILE A 15 -10.79 -9.93 20.88
CA ILE A 15 -9.64 -9.85 19.97
C ILE A 15 -8.85 -11.17 19.94
N GLY A 16 -8.80 -11.90 21.06
CA GLY A 16 -8.11 -13.19 21.14
C GLY A 16 -8.75 -14.27 20.28
N ALA A 17 -10.08 -14.35 20.25
CA ALA A 17 -10.78 -15.28 19.37
C ALA A 17 -10.57 -14.94 17.91
N ALA A 18 -10.64 -13.66 17.54
CA ALA A 18 -10.41 -13.20 16.17
C ALA A 18 -9.00 -13.56 15.67
N ARG A 19 -7.95 -13.26 16.46
CA ARG A 19 -6.56 -13.60 16.07
C ARG A 19 -6.33 -15.09 15.91
N ARG A 20 -6.91 -15.94 16.78
CA ARG A 20 -6.79 -17.41 16.65
C ARG A 20 -7.52 -17.93 15.41
N TYR A 21 -8.70 -17.36 15.10
CA TYR A 21 -9.43 -17.69 13.87
C TYR A 21 -8.61 -17.36 12.62
N LEU A 22 -8.06 -16.15 12.54
CA LEU A 22 -7.23 -15.71 11.41
C LEU A 22 -5.98 -16.58 11.26
N PHE A 23 -5.27 -16.84 12.36
CA PHE A 23 -4.11 -17.72 12.36
C PHE A 23 -4.46 -19.12 11.86
N SER A 24 -5.56 -19.70 12.36
CA SER A 24 -6.02 -21.03 11.95
C SER A 24 -6.35 -21.08 10.44
N LYS A 25 -6.98 -20.04 9.91
CA LYS A 25 -7.28 -19.95 8.47
C LYS A 25 -6.00 -19.90 7.63
N LEU A 26 -5.09 -18.99 7.94
CA LEU A 26 -3.83 -18.86 7.22
C LEU A 26 -2.94 -20.09 7.35
N HIS A 27 -2.89 -20.69 8.54
CA HIS A 27 -2.18 -21.94 8.76
C HIS A 27 -2.78 -23.09 7.96
N GLY A 28 -4.11 -23.20 7.87
CA GLY A 28 -4.78 -24.17 7.01
C GLY A 28 -4.43 -24.01 5.53
N TYR A 29 -4.30 -22.78 5.04
CA TYR A 29 -3.83 -22.52 3.67
C TYR A 29 -2.38 -22.93 3.48
N SER A 30 -1.53 -22.69 4.50
CA SER A 30 -0.14 -23.16 4.50
C SER A 30 -0.07 -24.68 4.41
N GLN A 31 -0.84 -25.40 5.20
CA GLN A 31 -0.91 -26.86 5.14
C GLN A 31 -1.36 -27.35 3.77
N ALA A 32 -2.38 -26.72 3.19
CA ALA A 32 -2.93 -27.09 1.88
C ALA A 32 -1.94 -26.91 0.72
N CYS A 33 -0.96 -26.00 0.85
CA CYS A 33 0.09 -25.79 -0.14
C CYS A 33 1.43 -26.47 0.20
N GLY A 34 1.47 -27.33 1.22
CA GLY A 34 2.69 -28.04 1.63
C GLY A 34 3.68 -27.16 2.41
N GLY A 35 3.20 -26.17 3.17
CA GLY A 35 4.02 -25.29 3.99
C GLY A 35 4.54 -24.04 3.26
N CYS A 36 3.92 -23.65 2.16
CA CYS A 36 4.38 -22.50 1.35
C CYS A 36 4.25 -21.15 2.07
N LEU A 37 3.35 -21.03 3.05
CA LEU A 37 3.21 -19.82 3.87
C LEU A 37 3.88 -20.02 5.23
N ARG A 38 4.73 -19.09 5.64
CA ARG A 38 5.17 -18.97 7.03
C ARG A 38 4.15 -18.12 7.78
N VAL A 39 3.38 -18.74 8.66
CA VAL A 39 2.36 -18.07 9.46
C VAL A 39 2.87 -17.84 10.86
N GLU A 40 2.78 -16.62 11.37
CA GLU A 40 3.28 -16.25 12.68
C GLU A 40 2.37 -15.20 13.36
N TYR A 41 2.41 -15.20 14.69
CA TYR A 41 2.00 -14.04 15.47
C TYR A 41 3.16 -13.07 15.55
N ASP A 42 2.87 -11.78 15.41
CA ASP A 42 3.83 -10.68 15.49
C ASP A 42 3.43 -9.76 16.66
N PRO A 43 3.84 -10.12 17.90
CA PRO A 43 3.44 -9.41 19.11
C PRO A 43 4.34 -8.21 19.39
N ALA A 44 3.75 -7.15 19.93
CA ALA A 44 4.45 -5.99 20.48
C ALA A 44 3.73 -5.44 21.70
N MET A 45 4.47 -5.14 22.77
CA MET A 45 3.93 -4.39 23.91
C MET A 45 3.96 -2.90 23.55
N MET A 46 2.79 -2.27 23.47
CA MET A 46 2.63 -0.87 23.07
C MET A 46 1.89 -0.11 24.15
N GLU A 47 2.35 1.12 24.43
CA GLU A 47 1.67 2.06 25.30
C GLU A 47 0.49 2.71 24.55
N MET A 48 -0.73 2.59 25.07
CA MET A 48 -1.93 3.24 24.54
C MET A 48 -1.95 4.73 24.91
N ARG A 49 -1.17 5.54 24.20
CA ARG A 49 -0.94 6.96 24.52
C ARG A 49 -2.19 7.82 24.50
N GLY A 50 -3.22 7.44 23.76
CA GLY A 50 -4.50 8.14 23.74
C GLY A 50 -5.40 7.83 24.93
N HIS A 51 -5.12 6.74 25.68
CA HIS A 51 -5.88 6.35 26.87
C HIS A 51 -5.41 7.12 28.10
N PRO A 52 -6.32 7.61 28.97
CA PRO A 52 -5.94 8.40 30.17
C PRO A 52 -4.95 7.70 31.12
N GLU A 53 -5.02 6.38 31.22
CA GLU A 53 -4.18 5.56 32.10
C GLU A 53 -2.91 5.05 31.41
N HIS A 54 -2.75 5.32 30.12
CA HIS A 54 -1.59 4.86 29.30
C HIS A 54 -1.23 3.38 29.49
N PRO A 55 -2.21 2.43 29.41
CA PRO A 55 -1.91 1.04 29.68
C PRO A 55 -0.97 0.46 28.63
N MET A 56 -0.13 -0.49 29.07
CA MET A 56 0.64 -1.33 28.14
C MET A 56 -0.26 -2.47 27.61
N VAL A 57 -0.45 -2.53 26.32
CA VAL A 57 -1.30 -3.53 25.65
C VAL A 57 -0.45 -4.38 24.72
N ASN A 58 -0.72 -5.68 24.72
CA ASN A 58 -0.07 -6.61 23.79
C ASN A 58 -0.80 -6.59 22.44
N ILE A 59 -0.30 -5.79 21.52
CA ILE A 59 -0.71 -5.76 20.12
C ILE A 59 -0.17 -7.00 19.42
N VAL A 60 -1.00 -7.72 18.67
CA VAL A 60 -0.58 -8.95 18.00
C VAL A 60 -1.09 -8.97 16.57
N ASN A 61 -0.25 -8.68 15.61
CA ASN A 61 -0.58 -8.91 14.20
C ASN A 61 -0.62 -10.42 13.90
N VAL A 62 -1.42 -10.80 12.91
CA VAL A 62 -1.38 -12.16 12.34
C VAL A 62 -0.82 -12.05 10.94
N VAL A 63 0.33 -12.67 10.71
CA VAL A 63 1.14 -12.47 9.51
C VAL A 63 1.34 -13.78 8.78
N ALA A 64 1.16 -13.77 7.46
CA ALA A 64 1.49 -14.88 6.58
C ALA A 64 2.45 -14.42 5.49
N TRP A 65 3.64 -15.00 5.45
CA TRP A 65 4.67 -14.74 4.45
C TRP A 65 4.61 -15.79 3.35
N LEU A 66 4.51 -15.35 2.11
CA LEU A 66 4.79 -16.14 0.93
C LEU A 66 6.20 -15.76 0.42
N PRO A 67 7.24 -16.54 0.70
CA PRO A 67 8.59 -16.20 0.29
C PRO A 67 8.72 -16.16 -1.23
N GLY A 68 9.38 -15.13 -1.75
CA GLY A 68 9.76 -15.00 -3.15
C GLY A 68 11.16 -15.55 -3.42
N ARG A 69 11.60 -15.49 -4.69
CA ARG A 69 12.98 -15.82 -5.08
C ARG A 69 13.96 -14.80 -4.52
N ASP A 70 13.62 -13.51 -4.62
CA ASP A 70 14.30 -12.44 -3.91
C ASP A 70 13.60 -12.18 -2.59
N THR A 71 14.16 -12.75 -1.53
CA THR A 71 13.61 -12.63 -0.18
C THR A 71 13.84 -11.28 0.48
N THR A 72 14.66 -10.41 -0.12
CA THR A 72 14.92 -9.06 0.39
C THR A 72 13.87 -8.06 -0.05
N ARG A 73 13.17 -8.32 -1.15
CA ARG A 73 12.08 -7.52 -1.67
C ARG A 73 10.75 -8.05 -1.14
N VAL A 74 9.95 -7.16 -0.56
CA VAL A 74 8.66 -7.53 0.04
C VAL A 74 7.54 -6.61 -0.42
N LEU A 75 6.38 -7.19 -0.70
CA LEU A 75 5.12 -6.47 -0.86
C LEU A 75 4.26 -6.79 0.37
N VAL A 76 3.69 -5.79 1.00
CA VAL A 76 2.80 -5.96 2.15
C VAL A 76 1.37 -5.69 1.71
N MET A 77 0.45 -6.59 2.03
CA MET A 77 -0.99 -6.47 1.82
C MET A 77 -1.70 -6.67 3.14
N GLY A 78 -2.34 -5.64 3.67
CA GLY A 78 -2.91 -5.63 5.00
C GLY A 78 -4.34 -5.10 5.07
N GLY A 79 -4.99 -5.41 6.18
CA GLY A 79 -6.22 -4.85 6.70
C GLY A 79 -6.22 -5.04 8.21
N HIS A 80 -7.02 -4.29 8.96
CA HIS A 80 -7.02 -4.44 10.41
C HIS A 80 -8.18 -5.30 10.91
N TYR A 81 -7.92 -6.10 11.93
CA TYR A 81 -8.93 -7.01 12.44
C TYR A 81 -9.53 -6.57 13.80
N ASP A 82 -9.01 -5.51 14.38
CA ASP A 82 -9.67 -4.83 15.51
C ASP A 82 -10.87 -4.01 15.03
N SER A 83 -11.67 -3.52 15.94
CA SER A 83 -12.86 -2.70 15.66
C SER A 83 -13.21 -1.86 16.88
N CYS A 84 -13.80 -0.69 16.69
CA CYS A 84 -14.22 0.19 17.75
C CYS A 84 -15.67 0.68 17.58
N ILE A 85 -16.20 1.32 18.61
CA ILE A 85 -17.41 2.15 18.55
C ILE A 85 -17.08 3.63 18.78
N CYS A 86 -15.99 4.07 18.18
CA CYS A 86 -15.36 5.37 18.36
C CYS A 86 -16.28 6.57 18.04
N ALA A 87 -17.31 6.36 17.22
CA ALA A 87 -18.27 7.40 16.86
C ALA A 87 -19.46 7.54 17.85
N ARG A 88 -19.49 6.77 18.94
CA ARG A 88 -20.49 6.87 20.00
C ARG A 88 -20.30 8.14 20.81
N THR A 89 -21.06 9.19 20.48
CA THR A 89 -20.96 10.51 21.13
C THR A 89 -21.42 10.51 22.59
N ASP A 90 -22.31 9.60 22.97
CA ASP A 90 -22.78 9.41 24.34
C ASP A 90 -21.71 8.83 25.29
N LEU A 91 -20.67 8.20 24.76
CA LEU A 91 -19.52 7.72 25.52
C LEU A 91 -18.37 8.74 25.60
N GLY A 92 -18.48 9.85 24.91
CA GLY A 92 -17.50 10.93 24.90
C GLY A 92 -16.13 10.49 24.34
N PRO A 93 -15.03 11.15 24.77
CA PRO A 93 -13.70 10.87 24.22
C PRO A 93 -13.18 9.44 24.47
N LEU A 94 -13.77 8.72 25.42
CA LEU A 94 -13.38 7.36 25.78
C LEU A 94 -14.05 6.29 24.93
N ALA A 95 -14.97 6.65 24.02
CA ALA A 95 -15.63 5.72 23.11
C ALA A 95 -14.62 4.84 22.32
N ARG A 96 -13.47 5.41 21.98
CA ARG A 96 -12.36 4.71 21.32
C ARG A 96 -11.80 3.54 22.13
N PHE A 97 -11.91 3.56 23.44
CA PHE A 97 -11.36 2.55 24.34
C PHE A 97 -12.43 1.65 24.98
N GLU A 98 -13.68 1.76 24.50
CA GLU A 98 -14.78 0.91 24.97
C GLU A 98 -14.65 -0.51 24.39
N ALA A 99 -14.17 -1.43 25.21
CA ALA A 99 -13.84 -2.79 24.84
C ALA A 99 -14.91 -3.83 25.19
N THR A 100 -15.99 -3.43 25.88
CA THR A 100 -17.00 -4.36 26.43
C THR A 100 -18.27 -4.41 25.61
N GLN A 101 -18.60 -3.35 24.89
CA GLN A 101 -19.78 -3.27 24.04
C GLN A 101 -19.55 -3.89 22.66
N ASP A 102 -20.64 -4.20 21.98
CA ASP A 102 -20.56 -4.77 20.64
C ASP A 102 -20.08 -3.73 19.61
N ALA A 103 -18.92 -3.99 19.03
CA ALA A 103 -18.32 -3.29 17.92
C ALA A 103 -18.15 -4.30 16.77
N PRO A 104 -19.16 -4.49 15.89
CA PRO A 104 -19.09 -5.51 14.84
C PRO A 104 -17.96 -5.24 13.86
N GLY A 105 -17.79 -3.98 13.40
CA GLY A 105 -16.75 -3.59 12.47
C GLY A 105 -16.74 -4.47 11.22
N ALA A 106 -17.91 -4.69 10.63
CA ALA A 106 -18.03 -5.63 9.53
C ALA A 106 -17.45 -5.07 8.24
N ASP A 107 -17.64 -3.77 8.02
CA ASP A 107 -17.01 -3.02 6.96
C ASP A 107 -15.66 -2.45 7.40
N ASP A 108 -15.61 -1.85 8.60
CA ASP A 108 -14.43 -1.26 9.23
C ASP A 108 -13.84 -2.18 10.34
N ASP A 109 -12.86 -3.09 10.11
CA ASP A 109 -12.34 -3.48 8.80
C ASP A 109 -12.37 -5.01 8.64
N GLY A 110 -13.53 -5.59 8.91
CA GLY A 110 -13.80 -7.00 8.60
C GLY A 110 -13.75 -7.26 7.10
N SER A 111 -14.14 -6.26 6.28
CA SER A 111 -14.16 -6.34 4.83
C SER A 111 -12.76 -6.44 4.25
N GLY A 112 -11.84 -5.54 4.61
CA GLY A 112 -10.46 -5.54 4.16
C GLY A 112 -9.67 -6.73 4.68
N THR A 113 -9.78 -7.03 5.98
CA THR A 113 -9.18 -8.25 6.55
C THR A 113 -9.61 -9.52 5.80
N SER A 114 -10.90 -9.61 5.40
CA SER A 114 -11.40 -10.76 4.63
C SER A 114 -10.79 -10.83 3.23
N ALA A 115 -10.63 -9.69 2.56
CA ALA A 115 -9.97 -9.62 1.25
C ALA A 115 -8.50 -10.09 1.34
N VAL A 116 -7.76 -9.65 2.37
CA VAL A 116 -6.37 -10.05 2.62
C VAL A 116 -6.25 -11.56 2.87
N VAL A 117 -7.14 -12.13 3.69
CA VAL A 117 -7.15 -13.57 3.97
C VAL A 117 -7.48 -14.39 2.70
N GLU A 118 -8.41 -13.91 1.88
CA GLU A 118 -8.71 -14.53 0.58
C GLU A 118 -7.53 -14.46 -0.38
N LEU A 119 -6.83 -13.33 -0.44
CA LEU A 119 -5.62 -13.21 -1.24
C LEU A 119 -4.55 -14.19 -0.80
N ALA A 120 -4.32 -14.36 0.51
CA ALA A 120 -3.39 -15.36 1.02
C ALA A 120 -3.77 -16.78 0.56
N ARG A 121 -5.07 -17.12 0.54
CA ARG A 121 -5.58 -18.38 0.01
C ARG A 121 -5.31 -18.54 -1.48
N VAL A 122 -5.61 -17.52 -2.27
CA VAL A 122 -5.43 -17.56 -3.73
C VAL A 122 -3.95 -17.67 -4.07
N PHE A 123 -3.10 -16.84 -3.45
CA PHE A 123 -1.67 -16.83 -3.73
C PHE A 123 -0.98 -18.13 -3.30
N SER A 124 -1.31 -18.68 -2.14
CA SER A 124 -0.77 -19.96 -1.68
C SER A 124 -1.16 -21.12 -2.61
N LYS A 125 -2.38 -21.10 -3.16
CA LYS A 125 -2.85 -22.12 -4.10
C LYS A 125 -2.18 -22.02 -5.46
N HIS A 126 -2.02 -20.80 -6.01
CA HIS A 126 -1.57 -20.60 -7.39
C HIS A 126 -0.05 -20.37 -7.50
N PHE A 127 0.58 -19.89 -6.43
CA PHE A 127 2.02 -19.62 -6.39
C PHE A 127 2.71 -20.33 -5.20
N PRO A 128 2.56 -21.65 -5.04
CA PRO A 128 3.12 -22.37 -3.88
C PRO A 128 4.65 -22.37 -3.83
N ARG A 129 5.31 -21.99 -4.92
CA ARG A 129 6.77 -21.81 -5.01
C ARG A 129 7.21 -20.34 -4.91
N GLY A 130 6.30 -19.45 -4.52
CA GLY A 130 6.54 -18.00 -4.46
C GLY A 130 6.56 -17.31 -5.83
N LEU A 131 6.77 -16.01 -5.79
CA LEU A 131 6.91 -15.10 -6.93
C LEU A 131 8.36 -14.62 -7.03
N GLU A 132 8.66 -13.57 -7.77
CA GLU A 132 9.99 -12.96 -7.76
C GLU A 132 10.28 -12.24 -6.43
N ALA A 133 9.35 -11.45 -5.91
CA ALA A 133 9.42 -10.84 -4.59
C ALA A 133 8.54 -11.59 -3.58
N SER A 134 8.84 -11.48 -2.30
CA SER A 134 8.01 -12.02 -1.23
C SER A 134 6.72 -11.22 -1.07
N VAL A 135 5.63 -11.89 -0.68
CA VAL A 135 4.36 -11.23 -0.34
C VAL A 135 4.03 -11.52 1.12
N ILE A 136 3.72 -10.46 1.86
CA ILE A 136 3.28 -10.51 3.26
C ILE A 136 1.80 -10.18 3.30
N PHE A 137 0.98 -11.11 3.77
CA PHE A 137 -0.42 -10.89 4.09
C PHE A 137 -0.52 -10.67 5.58
N VAL A 138 -1.13 -9.55 6.01
CA VAL A 138 -1.19 -9.20 7.42
C VAL A 138 -2.56 -8.72 7.83
N ALA A 139 -3.05 -9.27 8.95
CA ALA A 139 -4.15 -8.71 9.70
C ALA A 139 -3.56 -7.91 10.87
N TYR A 140 -3.67 -6.58 10.80
CA TYR A 140 -3.16 -5.66 11.80
C TYR A 140 -4.06 -5.61 13.03
N SER A 141 -3.48 -5.26 14.18
CA SER A 141 -4.19 -5.01 15.44
C SER A 141 -3.87 -3.61 15.94
N GLY A 142 -4.83 -2.93 16.52
CA GLY A 142 -4.63 -1.60 17.11
C GLY A 142 -4.55 -0.48 16.07
N GLU A 143 -5.24 -0.62 14.96
CA GLU A 143 -5.43 0.44 13.97
C GLU A 143 -6.23 1.57 14.58
N GLU A 144 -7.39 1.23 15.15
CA GLU A 144 -8.40 2.14 15.67
C GLU A 144 -7.88 3.03 16.81
N GLU A 145 -6.94 2.53 17.59
CA GLU A 145 -6.32 3.28 18.68
C GLU A 145 -5.10 4.08 18.24
N GLY A 146 -4.55 3.85 17.04
CA GLY A 146 -3.45 4.66 16.50
C GLY A 146 -2.40 3.93 15.68
N LEU A 147 -2.79 3.01 14.80
CA LEU A 147 -1.91 2.33 13.84
C LEU A 147 -0.79 1.52 14.50
N TYR A 148 -1.03 0.96 15.68
CA TYR A 148 0.03 0.32 16.48
C TYR A 148 0.65 -0.89 15.78
N GLY A 149 -0.18 -1.79 15.25
CA GLY A 149 0.27 -3.00 14.59
C GLY A 149 1.05 -2.74 13.30
N SER A 150 0.57 -1.85 12.48
CA SER A 150 1.24 -1.48 11.22
C SER A 150 2.53 -0.69 11.49
N THR A 151 2.55 0.18 12.50
CA THR A 151 3.76 0.88 12.95
C THR A 151 4.83 -0.12 13.38
N HIS A 152 4.45 -1.12 14.21
CA HIS A 152 5.37 -2.17 14.64
C HIS A 152 5.96 -2.95 13.46
N LEU A 153 5.11 -3.46 12.56
CA LEU A 153 5.57 -4.25 11.43
C LEU A 153 6.43 -3.44 10.46
N ALA A 154 6.04 -2.18 10.16
CA ALA A 154 6.82 -1.30 9.29
C ALA A 154 8.22 -1.04 9.86
N GLN A 155 8.33 -0.74 11.14
CA GLN A 155 9.61 -0.55 11.83
C GLN A 155 10.44 -1.83 11.86
N ARG A 156 9.82 -3.00 12.11
CA ARG A 156 10.48 -4.31 12.10
C ARG A 156 11.08 -4.61 10.72
N LEU A 157 10.33 -4.41 9.64
CA LEU A 157 10.81 -4.61 8.27
C LEU A 157 11.95 -3.63 7.92
N HIS A 158 11.81 -2.37 8.29
CA HIS A 158 12.82 -1.35 8.07
C HIS A 158 14.13 -1.67 8.82
N ALA A 159 14.03 -2.02 10.11
CA ALA A 159 15.18 -2.37 10.93
C ALA A 159 15.91 -3.65 10.44
N ALA A 160 15.16 -4.58 9.85
CA ALA A 160 15.71 -5.79 9.25
C ALA A 160 16.29 -5.57 7.84
N GLY A 161 16.20 -4.35 7.28
CA GLY A 161 16.76 -4.00 5.99
C GLY A 161 15.97 -4.51 4.77
N TYR A 162 14.70 -4.85 4.94
CA TYR A 162 13.86 -5.24 3.80
C TYR A 162 13.59 -4.06 2.87
N ASN A 163 13.62 -4.34 1.57
CA ASN A 163 13.15 -3.42 0.55
C ASN A 163 11.63 -3.58 0.38
N VAL A 164 10.86 -2.71 1.04
CA VAL A 164 9.40 -2.71 0.92
C VAL A 164 9.03 -2.05 -0.40
N VAL A 165 8.75 -2.87 -1.41
CA VAL A 165 8.35 -2.44 -2.77
C VAL A 165 6.99 -1.76 -2.77
N SER A 166 6.09 -2.21 -1.91
CA SER A 166 4.77 -1.62 -1.69
C SER A 166 4.18 -2.04 -0.36
N ALA A 167 3.40 -1.16 0.26
CA ALA A 167 2.55 -1.45 1.40
C ALA A 167 1.13 -1.04 1.07
N PHE A 168 0.25 -2.02 0.90
CA PHE A 168 -1.17 -1.82 0.63
C PHE A 168 -1.97 -2.03 1.91
N THR A 169 -3.02 -1.24 2.10
CA THR A 169 -4.07 -1.53 3.07
C THR A 169 -5.42 -1.48 2.38
N ASP A 170 -6.24 -2.50 2.62
CA ASP A 170 -7.68 -2.43 2.44
C ASP A 170 -8.28 -1.96 3.75
N ASP A 171 -9.13 -0.95 3.70
CA ASP A 171 -9.76 -0.43 4.90
C ASP A 171 -11.05 0.28 4.48
N ILE A 172 -12.19 -0.24 4.97
CA ILE A 172 -13.55 0.12 4.55
C ILE A 172 -13.73 -0.18 3.05
N VAL A 173 -13.89 -1.45 2.71
CA VAL A 173 -14.00 -1.92 1.32
C VAL A 173 -15.23 -2.80 1.07
N GLY A 174 -16.25 -2.69 1.92
CA GLY A 174 -17.44 -3.54 1.86
C GLY A 174 -18.75 -2.82 1.63
N ASN A 175 -18.85 -1.51 1.84
CA ASN A 175 -20.08 -0.77 1.66
C ASN A 175 -20.19 -0.16 0.25
N VAL A 176 -21.40 -0.09 -0.27
CA VAL A 176 -21.71 0.48 -1.59
C VAL A 176 -22.77 1.59 -1.52
N VAL A 177 -23.25 1.92 -0.33
CA VAL A 177 -24.38 2.86 -0.13
C VAL A 177 -23.93 4.03 0.75
N ALA A 178 -23.88 5.22 0.19
CA ALA A 178 -23.55 6.45 0.90
C ALA A 178 -24.62 6.88 1.94
N ASP A 179 -24.27 7.84 2.80
CA ASP A 179 -25.19 8.48 3.77
C ASP A 179 -26.46 9.07 3.15
N ASP A 180 -26.37 9.53 1.90
CA ASP A 180 -27.48 10.12 1.14
C ASP A 180 -28.26 9.09 0.29
N GLY A 181 -27.93 7.80 0.42
CA GLY A 181 -28.56 6.71 -0.29
C GLY A 181 -28.03 6.47 -1.72
N LYS A 182 -27.05 7.23 -2.19
CA LYS A 182 -26.38 6.92 -3.48
C LYS A 182 -25.70 5.57 -3.40
N VAL A 183 -25.64 4.87 -4.53
CA VAL A 183 -25.06 3.53 -4.65
C VAL A 183 -23.95 3.55 -5.69
N ASP A 184 -22.77 3.02 -5.35
CA ASP A 184 -21.71 2.70 -6.29
C ASP A 184 -21.04 1.38 -5.89
N SER A 185 -21.22 0.36 -6.71
CA SER A 185 -20.62 -0.97 -6.56
C SER A 185 -19.56 -1.27 -7.63
N THR A 186 -19.20 -0.28 -8.46
CA THR A 186 -18.40 -0.45 -9.67
C THR A 186 -17.10 0.32 -9.65
N SER A 187 -16.83 1.09 -8.59
CA SER A 187 -15.60 1.84 -8.46
C SER A 187 -15.05 1.87 -7.02
N ALA A 188 -13.74 2.06 -6.90
CA ALA A 188 -13.06 2.24 -5.62
C ALA A 188 -12.08 3.41 -5.69
N ARG A 189 -11.82 4.03 -4.54
CA ARG A 189 -10.77 5.05 -4.39
C ARG A 189 -9.47 4.39 -3.96
N ILE A 190 -8.36 4.94 -4.46
CA ILE A 190 -7.03 4.61 -3.98
C ILE A 190 -6.31 5.89 -3.56
N PHE A 191 -5.69 5.88 -2.38
CA PHE A 191 -4.98 7.05 -1.85
C PHE A 191 -3.48 6.84 -1.98
N GLY A 192 -2.80 7.74 -2.72
CA GLY A 192 -1.35 7.75 -2.90
C GLY A 192 -0.72 9.05 -2.39
N ALA A 193 0.16 8.93 -1.39
CA ALA A 193 0.78 10.06 -0.71
C ALA A 193 1.66 10.93 -1.63
N GLU A 194 1.85 12.19 -1.23
CA GLU A 194 2.77 13.13 -1.86
C GLU A 194 4.24 12.73 -1.67
N PRO A 195 5.17 13.25 -2.45
CA PRO A 195 5.01 14.24 -3.52
C PRO A 195 4.51 13.65 -4.83
N ASP A 196 4.23 14.50 -5.86
CA ASP A 196 3.64 14.11 -7.14
C ASP A 196 4.42 13.04 -7.92
N ASN A 197 5.74 13.08 -7.87
CA ASN A 197 6.64 12.07 -8.42
C ASN A 197 7.16 11.08 -7.35
N GLY A 198 6.51 11.04 -6.19
CA GLY A 198 6.90 10.17 -5.09
C GLY A 198 6.44 8.72 -5.30
N PRO A 199 7.06 7.78 -4.58
CA PRO A 199 6.83 6.36 -4.78
C PRO A 199 5.38 5.92 -4.54
N SER A 200 4.66 6.55 -3.60
CA SER A 200 3.25 6.21 -3.34
C SER A 200 2.33 6.64 -4.48
N ARG A 201 2.58 7.80 -5.12
CA ARG A 201 1.81 8.21 -6.30
C ARG A 201 2.14 7.37 -7.53
N GLU A 202 3.39 6.94 -7.68
CA GLU A 202 3.76 5.98 -8.72
C GLU A 202 3.07 4.63 -8.50
N LEU A 203 2.94 4.19 -7.25
CA LEU A 203 2.18 2.99 -6.90
C LEU A 203 0.68 3.15 -7.21
N ALA A 204 0.09 4.32 -6.95
CA ALA A 204 -1.29 4.62 -7.31
C ALA A 204 -1.51 4.60 -8.83
N ARG A 205 -0.59 5.17 -9.62
CA ARG A 205 -0.62 5.10 -11.09
C ARG A 205 -0.50 3.67 -11.59
N TYR A 206 0.37 2.87 -10.96
CA TYR A 206 0.52 1.46 -11.27
C TYR A 206 -0.76 0.67 -11.01
N ALA A 207 -1.38 0.85 -9.83
CA ALA A 207 -2.62 0.20 -9.47
C ALA A 207 -3.78 0.59 -10.41
N TRP A 208 -3.87 1.88 -10.77
CA TRP A 208 -4.85 2.37 -11.73
C TRP A 208 -4.69 1.71 -13.11
N ALA A 209 -3.47 1.72 -13.67
CA ALA A 209 -3.18 1.12 -14.96
C ALA A 209 -3.42 -0.41 -14.97
N THR A 210 -3.04 -1.09 -13.88
CA THR A 210 -3.24 -2.53 -13.72
C THR A 210 -4.72 -2.87 -13.61
N GLY A 211 -5.49 -2.10 -12.83
CA GLY A 211 -6.94 -2.26 -12.70
C GLY A 211 -7.65 -2.13 -14.05
N ALA A 212 -7.27 -1.16 -14.87
CA ALA A 212 -7.84 -0.96 -16.20
C ALA A 212 -7.60 -2.16 -17.15
N ILE A 213 -6.51 -2.89 -16.96
CA ILE A 213 -6.16 -4.08 -17.78
C ILE A 213 -6.90 -5.33 -17.28
N TYR A 214 -6.82 -5.61 -15.98
CA TYR A 214 -7.25 -6.90 -15.41
C TYR A 214 -8.67 -6.89 -14.85
N ASN A 215 -9.20 -5.71 -14.53
CA ASN A 215 -10.57 -5.55 -14.01
C ASN A 215 -11.27 -4.34 -14.66
N PRO A 216 -11.42 -4.30 -16.01
CA PRO A 216 -11.89 -3.11 -16.72
C PRO A 216 -13.33 -2.70 -16.37
N ALA A 217 -14.14 -3.61 -15.81
CA ALA A 217 -15.49 -3.33 -15.34
C ALA A 217 -15.54 -2.66 -13.96
N PHE A 218 -14.40 -2.55 -13.27
CA PHE A 218 -14.29 -1.97 -11.93
C PHE A 218 -13.33 -0.78 -11.96
N GLN A 219 -13.88 0.42 -11.85
CA GLN A 219 -13.11 1.64 -12.01
C GLN A 219 -12.26 1.96 -10.77
N VAL A 220 -10.98 2.21 -10.98
CA VAL A 220 -10.06 2.68 -9.95
C VAL A 220 -9.94 4.20 -10.02
N LEU A 221 -10.16 4.89 -8.90
CA LEU A 221 -10.15 6.35 -8.81
C LEU A 221 -8.99 6.82 -7.93
N PRO A 222 -7.86 7.24 -8.51
CA PRO A 222 -6.73 7.71 -7.73
C PRO A 222 -7.01 9.05 -7.07
N VAL A 223 -6.69 9.13 -5.78
CA VAL A 223 -6.70 10.34 -4.96
C VAL A 223 -5.28 10.60 -4.51
N PHE A 224 -4.66 11.66 -5.07
CA PHE A 224 -3.24 11.95 -4.85
C PHE A 224 -3.00 12.71 -3.54
N ARG A 225 -3.23 12.01 -2.45
CA ARG A 225 -2.95 12.41 -1.06
C ARG A 225 -2.80 11.17 -0.19
N LEU A 226 -2.23 11.33 1.01
CA LEU A 226 -2.00 10.21 1.92
C LEU A 226 -3.30 9.48 2.28
N ASP A 227 -4.33 10.24 2.68
CA ASP A 227 -5.64 9.74 3.07
C ASP A 227 -6.67 10.89 3.06
N ARG A 228 -7.86 10.64 3.58
CA ARG A 228 -8.88 11.65 3.88
C ARG A 228 -8.33 12.69 4.85
N ILE A 229 -8.94 13.88 4.91
CA ILE A 229 -8.50 14.96 5.81
C ILE A 229 -8.59 14.48 7.26
N SER A 230 -7.51 14.66 8.02
CA SER A 230 -7.39 14.28 9.44
C SER A 230 -7.58 12.77 9.72
N ARG A 231 -7.36 11.92 8.72
CA ARG A 231 -7.39 10.46 8.85
C ARG A 231 -6.11 9.84 8.30
N GLY A 232 -5.87 8.59 8.67
CA GLY A 232 -4.77 7.77 8.19
C GLY A 232 -5.25 6.34 7.98
N GLY A 233 -4.34 5.42 7.85
CA GLY A 233 -4.54 3.98 7.76
C GLY A 233 -3.21 3.25 7.82
N ASP A 234 -3.24 1.94 7.83
CA ASP A 234 -2.08 1.07 8.05
C ASP A 234 -0.95 1.19 7.02
N HIS A 235 -1.19 1.83 5.88
CA HIS A 235 -0.14 2.19 4.91
C HIS A 235 0.74 3.37 5.37
N SER A 236 0.21 4.25 6.26
CA SER A 236 0.86 5.51 6.66
C SER A 236 2.21 5.31 7.36
N PRO A 237 2.40 4.33 8.28
CA PRO A 237 3.71 4.08 8.88
C PRO A 237 4.80 3.71 7.87
N TYR A 238 4.45 2.98 6.82
CA TYR A 238 5.39 2.65 5.73
C TYR A 238 5.78 3.90 4.93
N VAL A 239 4.80 4.75 4.60
CA VAL A 239 5.06 6.04 3.92
C VAL A 239 5.98 6.92 4.75
N SER A 240 5.78 6.97 6.07
CA SER A 240 6.63 7.73 6.99
C SER A 240 8.09 7.25 7.01
N LEU A 241 8.33 5.99 6.67
CA LEU A 241 9.67 5.41 6.49
C LEU A 241 10.21 5.52 5.06
N GLY A 242 9.51 6.25 4.17
CA GLY A 242 9.91 6.46 2.78
C GLY A 242 9.53 5.35 1.81
N ASN A 243 8.74 4.36 2.24
CA ASN A 243 8.28 3.28 1.39
C ASN A 243 7.00 3.65 0.61
N PRO A 244 6.77 3.06 -0.57
CA PRO A 244 5.50 3.22 -1.28
C PRO A 244 4.34 2.65 -0.47
N GLY A 245 3.35 3.48 -0.14
CA GLY A 245 2.15 3.07 0.57
C GLY A 245 0.88 3.49 -0.17
N LEU A 246 -0.14 2.65 -0.17
CA LEU A 246 -1.41 2.87 -0.84
C LEU A 246 -2.56 2.31 -0.02
N ARG A 247 -3.63 3.12 0.17
CA ARG A 247 -4.88 2.66 0.74
C ARG A 247 -5.91 2.44 -0.36
N PHE A 248 -6.56 1.28 -0.35
CA PHE A 248 -7.80 1.02 -1.05
C PHE A 248 -8.97 1.27 -0.10
N THR A 249 -10.00 1.95 -0.60
CA THR A 249 -11.23 2.17 0.15
C THR A 249 -12.42 2.27 -0.80
N GLU A 250 -13.59 2.03 -0.28
CA GLU A 250 -14.84 2.12 -1.03
C GLU A 250 -15.05 3.51 -1.67
N ARG A 251 -15.87 3.54 -2.71
CA ARG A 251 -16.17 4.79 -3.42
C ARG A 251 -16.97 5.75 -2.57
N LEU A 252 -17.96 5.24 -1.87
CA LEU A 252 -18.93 6.00 -1.10
C LEU A 252 -18.95 5.48 0.34
N GLU A 253 -18.46 6.27 1.27
CA GLU A 253 -18.47 5.93 2.68
C GLU A 253 -19.83 6.21 3.33
N ASN A 254 -20.17 5.44 4.36
CA ASN A 254 -21.36 5.63 5.16
C ASN A 254 -21.01 5.92 6.62
N TYR A 255 -20.85 7.20 6.94
CA TYR A 255 -20.49 7.66 8.27
C TYR A 255 -21.57 7.43 9.35
N LYS A 256 -22.81 7.09 8.94
CA LYS A 256 -23.87 6.68 9.86
C LYS A 256 -23.71 5.26 10.40
N ARG A 257 -22.73 4.52 9.87
CA ARG A 257 -22.43 3.13 10.28
C ARG A 257 -21.02 2.96 10.82
N GLN A 258 -20.04 3.60 10.21
CA GLN A 258 -18.64 3.48 10.62
C GLN A 258 -18.46 3.79 12.09
N HIS A 259 -17.69 2.96 12.79
CA HIS A 259 -17.40 3.08 14.21
C HIS A 259 -18.66 3.07 15.11
N LEU A 260 -19.71 2.37 14.67
CA LEU A 260 -20.97 2.21 15.39
C LEU A 260 -21.41 0.75 15.43
N PRO A 261 -22.29 0.34 16.36
CA PRO A 261 -22.86 -1.01 16.37
C PRO A 261 -23.64 -1.40 15.12
N THR A 262 -23.97 -0.43 14.27
CA THR A 262 -24.66 -0.61 12.98
C THR A 262 -23.73 -0.95 11.82
N ASP A 263 -22.42 -0.97 12.04
CA ASP A 263 -21.47 -1.53 11.08
C ASP A 263 -21.45 -3.05 11.19
N ASP A 264 -22.52 -3.65 10.71
CA ASP A 264 -22.79 -5.07 10.80
C ASP A 264 -22.76 -5.80 9.45
N PHE A 265 -22.75 -7.12 9.52
CA PHE A 265 -22.68 -8.02 8.39
C PHE A 265 -23.79 -7.81 7.33
N ALA A 266 -24.98 -7.34 7.72
CA ALA A 266 -26.10 -7.13 6.80
C ALA A 266 -25.84 -5.98 5.81
N HIS A 267 -24.90 -5.13 6.09
CA HIS A 267 -24.55 -3.96 5.29
C HIS A 267 -23.32 -4.16 4.38
N VAL A 268 -22.67 -5.32 4.46
CA VAL A 268 -21.50 -5.64 3.62
C VAL A 268 -21.94 -6.22 2.29
N ASN A 269 -21.44 -5.66 1.19
CA ASN A 269 -21.61 -6.18 -0.17
C ASN A 269 -20.41 -7.07 -0.54
N PHE A 270 -20.57 -8.39 -0.39
CA PHE A 270 -19.51 -9.37 -0.67
C PHE A 270 -19.04 -9.39 -2.13
N GLY A 271 -19.92 -9.05 -3.08
CA GLY A 271 -19.56 -8.93 -4.49
C GLY A 271 -18.58 -7.76 -4.72
N TYR A 272 -18.77 -6.67 -3.97
CA TYR A 272 -17.88 -5.52 -3.98
C TYR A 272 -16.52 -5.85 -3.35
N VAL A 273 -16.51 -6.47 -2.16
CA VAL A 273 -15.27 -6.97 -1.52
C VAL A 273 -14.49 -7.90 -2.46
N ALA A 274 -15.20 -8.80 -3.16
CA ALA A 274 -14.55 -9.69 -4.12
C ALA A 274 -13.94 -8.93 -5.32
N ASN A 275 -14.52 -7.81 -5.76
CA ASN A 275 -13.95 -6.96 -6.81
C ASN A 275 -12.70 -6.23 -6.33
N ILE A 276 -12.69 -5.74 -5.09
CA ILE A 276 -11.48 -5.18 -4.44
C ILE A 276 -10.39 -6.26 -4.37
N ALA A 277 -10.71 -7.46 -3.88
CA ALA A 277 -9.73 -8.55 -3.81
C ALA A 277 -9.16 -8.93 -5.19
N ARG A 278 -9.97 -8.93 -6.27
CA ARG A 278 -9.48 -9.14 -7.64
C ARG A 278 -8.53 -8.05 -8.10
N LEU A 279 -8.88 -6.79 -7.82
CA LEU A 279 -8.01 -5.64 -8.11
C LEU A 279 -6.66 -5.78 -7.39
N ASN A 280 -6.70 -6.01 -6.08
CA ASN A 280 -5.50 -6.17 -5.25
C ASN A 280 -4.66 -7.36 -5.70
N GLY A 281 -5.30 -8.51 -5.99
CA GLY A 281 -4.63 -9.70 -6.52
C GLY A 281 -3.90 -9.43 -7.82
N SER A 282 -4.50 -8.64 -8.72
CA SER A 282 -3.88 -8.24 -9.99
C SER A 282 -2.69 -7.31 -9.76
N VAL A 283 -2.83 -6.31 -8.88
CA VAL A 283 -1.77 -5.33 -8.57
C VAL A 283 -0.59 -6.01 -7.86
N VAL A 284 -0.86 -6.75 -6.78
CA VAL A 284 0.17 -7.46 -6.01
C VAL A 284 0.84 -8.53 -6.86
N GLY A 285 0.06 -9.34 -7.59
CA GLY A 285 0.57 -10.45 -8.40
C GLY A 285 1.46 -10.00 -9.55
N THR A 286 1.07 -8.95 -10.26
CA THR A 286 1.88 -8.39 -11.36
C THR A 286 3.15 -7.74 -10.84
N LEU A 287 3.06 -6.96 -9.76
CA LEU A 287 4.21 -6.25 -9.19
C LEU A 287 5.20 -7.21 -8.51
N ALA A 288 4.70 -8.25 -7.80
CA ALA A 288 5.55 -9.24 -7.16
C ALA A 288 6.30 -10.14 -8.16
N ASN A 289 5.79 -10.31 -9.38
CA ASN A 289 6.45 -11.05 -10.46
C ASN A 289 7.36 -10.18 -11.34
N ALA A 290 7.40 -8.89 -11.12
CA ALA A 290 8.23 -7.97 -11.89
C ALA A 290 9.68 -7.94 -11.38
N PRO A 291 10.66 -7.60 -12.25
CA PRO A 291 12.01 -7.26 -11.79
C PRO A 291 12.01 -6.05 -10.85
N ALA A 292 13.14 -5.72 -10.25
CA ALA A 292 13.28 -4.51 -9.44
C ALA A 292 13.14 -3.24 -10.29
N SER A 293 12.74 -2.12 -9.65
CA SER A 293 12.68 -0.81 -10.30
C SER A 293 14.10 -0.26 -10.51
N PRO A 294 14.42 0.30 -11.69
CA PRO A 294 15.72 0.92 -11.92
C PRO A 294 15.78 2.29 -11.25
N ALA A 295 16.93 2.64 -10.68
CA ALA A 295 17.21 4.03 -10.29
C ALA A 295 17.74 4.78 -11.52
N ALA A 296 17.03 5.81 -11.95
CA ALA A 296 17.34 6.56 -13.17
C ALA A 296 17.78 8.00 -12.89
N LEU A 297 18.63 8.53 -13.76
CA LEU A 297 19.12 9.91 -13.71
C LEU A 297 18.93 10.57 -15.08
N ALA A 298 18.68 11.88 -15.09
CA ALA A 298 18.63 12.69 -16.31
C ALA A 298 19.83 13.63 -16.40
N ARG A 299 20.36 13.78 -17.62
CA ARG A 299 21.42 14.74 -17.93
C ARG A 299 21.08 15.44 -19.25
N ARG A 300 21.49 16.71 -19.37
CA ARG A 300 21.42 17.39 -20.66
C ARG A 300 22.34 16.69 -21.66
N ASP A 301 21.81 16.36 -22.83
CA ASP A 301 22.58 15.72 -23.90
C ASP A 301 23.39 16.80 -24.64
N GLN A 302 24.72 16.73 -24.51
CA GLN A 302 25.65 17.68 -25.11
C GLN A 302 25.65 17.61 -26.63
N ALA A 303 25.39 16.43 -27.21
CA ALA A 303 25.36 16.25 -28.65
C ALA A 303 24.17 16.97 -29.31
N SER A 304 23.10 17.20 -28.56
CA SER A 304 21.96 18.03 -29.00
C SER A 304 22.11 19.52 -28.70
N GLY A 305 23.30 19.97 -28.28
CA GLY A 305 23.51 21.34 -27.81
C GLY A 305 22.80 21.62 -26.47
N GLY A 306 22.55 20.58 -25.68
CA GLY A 306 21.88 20.67 -24.37
C GLY A 306 20.35 20.80 -24.45
N GLN A 307 19.76 20.62 -25.63
CA GLN A 307 18.31 20.79 -25.83
C GLN A 307 17.50 19.53 -25.48
N LYS A 308 18.15 18.37 -25.46
CA LYS A 308 17.51 17.09 -25.14
C LYS A 308 18.02 16.52 -23.81
N TRP A 309 17.33 15.53 -23.31
CA TRP A 309 17.65 14.86 -22.07
C TRP A 309 18.02 13.39 -22.31
N MET A 310 19.22 13.01 -21.87
CA MET A 310 19.66 11.63 -21.81
C MET A 310 19.29 11.06 -20.45
N ILE A 311 18.45 10.05 -20.42
CA ILE A 311 18.08 9.30 -19.23
C ILE A 311 18.96 8.06 -19.16
N THR A 312 19.55 7.78 -18.00
CA THR A 312 20.44 6.64 -17.77
C THR A 312 20.07 5.92 -16.51
N TRP A 313 20.28 4.61 -16.48
CA TRP A 313 20.04 3.76 -15.30
C TRP A 313 21.06 2.62 -15.24
N ARG A 314 21.08 1.88 -14.12
CA ARG A 314 21.88 0.65 -14.01
C ARG A 314 21.06 -0.54 -14.49
N PRO A 315 21.70 -1.58 -15.10
CA PRO A 315 21.01 -2.81 -15.46
C PRO A 315 20.36 -3.45 -14.24
N ILE A 316 19.15 -3.98 -14.41
CA ILE A 316 18.41 -4.67 -13.36
C ILE A 316 18.42 -6.18 -13.64
N PRO A 317 18.84 -7.01 -12.68
CA PRO A 317 18.79 -8.47 -12.81
C PRO A 317 17.35 -8.93 -13.11
N GLY A 318 17.18 -9.80 -14.10
CA GLY A 318 15.88 -10.32 -14.53
C GLY A 318 15.06 -9.39 -15.42
N ALA A 319 15.51 -8.16 -15.69
CA ALA A 319 14.90 -7.33 -16.71
C ALA A 319 15.26 -7.84 -18.12
N ALA A 320 14.26 -7.99 -18.98
CA ALA A 320 14.44 -8.29 -20.38
C ALA A 320 14.53 -7.01 -21.23
N THR A 321 13.76 -5.99 -20.86
CA THR A 321 13.74 -4.68 -21.52
C THR A 321 13.39 -3.59 -20.53
N TYR A 322 13.41 -2.34 -20.99
CA TYR A 322 13.02 -1.17 -20.23
C TYR A 322 12.03 -0.31 -20.98
N GLU A 323 11.19 0.38 -20.23
CA GLU A 323 10.29 1.40 -20.74
C GLU A 323 10.63 2.75 -20.08
N VAL A 324 10.67 3.80 -20.90
CA VAL A 324 10.77 5.20 -20.44
C VAL A 324 9.40 5.84 -20.58
N LEU A 325 8.91 6.46 -19.53
CA LEU A 325 7.60 7.05 -19.47
C LEU A 325 7.71 8.56 -19.33
N PHE A 326 6.78 9.27 -19.94
CA PHE A 326 6.71 10.74 -19.87
C PHE A 326 5.28 11.19 -19.57
N ARG A 327 5.14 12.20 -18.74
CA ARG A 327 3.91 12.96 -18.50
C ARG A 327 4.21 14.43 -18.25
N ARG A 328 3.29 15.30 -18.58
CA ARG A 328 3.34 16.70 -18.15
C ARG A 328 3.06 16.81 -16.66
N THR A 329 3.56 17.86 -16.01
CA THR A 329 3.43 18.05 -14.56
C THR A 329 1.98 18.13 -14.09
N PHE A 330 1.07 18.62 -14.92
CA PHE A 330 -0.37 18.69 -14.63
C PHE A 330 -1.15 17.41 -15.01
N SER A 331 -0.52 16.44 -15.67
CA SER A 331 -1.17 15.18 -16.06
C SER A 331 -1.13 14.18 -14.92
N PRO A 332 -2.25 13.57 -14.52
CA PRO A 332 -2.28 12.60 -13.43
C PRO A 332 -1.63 11.27 -13.81
N THR A 333 -1.57 10.93 -15.11
CA THR A 333 -1.02 9.67 -15.63
C THR A 333 0.05 9.92 -16.68
N TYR A 334 0.83 8.88 -16.98
CA TYR A 334 1.79 8.92 -18.07
C TYR A 334 1.07 8.98 -19.42
N GLU A 335 1.46 9.97 -20.23
CA GLU A 335 0.87 10.25 -21.54
C GLU A 335 1.61 9.51 -22.66
N LYS A 336 2.88 9.19 -22.43
CA LYS A 336 3.74 8.49 -23.40
C LYS A 336 4.53 7.39 -22.71
N ILE A 337 4.67 6.27 -23.42
CA ILE A 337 5.50 5.14 -23.02
C ILE A 337 6.39 4.79 -24.21
N TYR A 338 7.69 4.93 -24.01
CA TYR A 338 8.71 4.62 -24.99
C TYR A 338 9.34 3.27 -24.70
N GLN A 339 9.42 2.40 -25.70
CA GLN A 339 10.12 1.15 -25.59
C GLN A 339 11.62 1.42 -25.75
N ALA A 340 12.36 1.36 -24.66
CA ALA A 340 13.80 1.57 -24.71
C ALA A 340 14.57 0.33 -25.19
N GLY A 341 13.96 -0.87 -25.07
CA GLY A 341 14.63 -2.13 -25.40
C GLY A 341 15.60 -2.58 -24.28
N ASP A 342 16.54 -3.43 -24.62
CA ASP A 342 17.61 -3.91 -23.72
C ASP A 342 18.79 -2.91 -23.75
N THR A 343 18.61 -1.78 -23.04
CA THR A 343 19.61 -0.71 -22.95
C THR A 343 19.56 -0.09 -21.56
N THR A 344 20.56 0.67 -21.21
CA THR A 344 20.66 1.42 -19.96
C THR A 344 20.65 2.93 -20.15
N SER A 345 20.30 3.38 -21.36
CA SER A 345 20.19 4.80 -21.69
C SER A 345 19.11 5.03 -22.74
N PHE A 346 18.50 6.21 -22.69
CA PHE A 346 17.48 6.62 -23.64
C PHE A 346 17.49 8.15 -23.83
N LEU A 347 17.56 8.57 -25.10
CA LEU A 347 17.46 9.99 -25.43
C LEU A 347 15.97 10.37 -25.49
N LEU A 348 15.51 11.11 -24.48
CA LEU A 348 14.10 11.50 -24.39
C LEU A 348 13.73 12.48 -25.49
N PRO A 349 12.69 12.22 -26.28
CA PRO A 349 12.20 13.15 -27.29
C PRO A 349 11.54 14.40 -26.72
N ASP A 350 10.97 14.29 -25.49
CA ASP A 350 10.23 15.35 -24.82
C ASP A 350 11.14 16.23 -23.96
N GLN A 351 10.66 17.45 -23.68
CA GLN A 351 11.31 18.36 -22.75
C GLN A 351 10.86 18.08 -21.31
N LEU A 352 11.80 18.24 -20.36
CA LEU A 352 11.50 18.04 -18.93
C LEU A 352 11.20 19.37 -18.20
N ASP A 353 11.08 20.48 -18.90
CA ASP A 353 10.87 21.80 -18.29
C ASP A 353 9.50 21.88 -17.59
N ASP A 354 8.50 21.21 -18.14
CA ASP A 354 7.13 21.09 -17.60
C ASP A 354 6.65 19.62 -17.52
N GLY A 355 7.59 18.69 -17.51
CA GLY A 355 7.34 17.24 -17.56
C GLY A 355 8.08 16.42 -16.54
N TRP A 356 7.57 15.24 -16.32
CA TRP A 356 8.19 14.17 -15.53
C TRP A 356 8.54 13.01 -16.43
N ALA A 357 9.76 12.51 -16.29
CA ALA A 357 10.15 11.21 -16.85
C ALA A 357 10.29 10.17 -15.75
N ALA A 358 10.07 8.92 -16.11
CA ALA A 358 10.28 7.77 -15.26
C ALA A 358 10.81 6.58 -16.07
N VAL A 359 11.42 5.62 -15.40
CA VAL A 359 11.88 4.38 -16.02
C VAL A 359 11.30 3.20 -15.25
N ARG A 360 10.94 2.14 -15.95
CA ARG A 360 10.61 0.85 -15.35
C ARG A 360 11.25 -0.30 -16.12
N SER A 361 11.56 -1.36 -15.40
CA SER A 361 12.01 -2.63 -15.98
C SER A 361 10.82 -3.48 -16.39
N VAL A 362 11.03 -4.31 -17.42
CA VAL A 362 10.06 -5.29 -17.91
C VAL A 362 10.72 -6.66 -17.89
N GLY A 363 10.12 -7.61 -17.20
CA GLY A 363 10.59 -8.99 -17.17
C GLY A 363 10.28 -9.75 -18.46
N SER A 364 10.95 -10.88 -18.68
CA SER A 364 10.66 -11.78 -19.80
C SER A 364 9.22 -12.34 -19.77
N ASN A 365 8.60 -12.34 -18.60
CA ASN A 365 7.20 -12.69 -18.38
C ASN A 365 6.20 -11.54 -18.70
N GLY A 366 6.71 -10.38 -19.14
CA GLY A 366 5.91 -9.20 -19.47
C GLY A 366 5.50 -8.34 -18.28
N HIS A 367 5.80 -8.76 -17.03
CA HIS A 367 5.49 -7.96 -15.84
C HIS A 367 6.44 -6.77 -15.70
N ARG A 368 5.87 -5.66 -15.29
CA ARG A 368 6.53 -4.34 -15.18
C ARG A 368 6.78 -4.00 -13.73
N SER A 369 7.97 -3.46 -13.44
CA SER A 369 8.25 -2.91 -12.12
C SER A 369 7.43 -1.64 -11.84
N LEU A 370 7.40 -1.22 -10.58
CA LEU A 370 7.00 0.13 -10.25
C LEU A 370 7.89 1.12 -11.02
N THR A 371 7.29 2.19 -11.50
CA THR A 371 8.04 3.27 -12.13
C THR A 371 8.92 3.99 -11.12
N SER A 372 10.15 4.29 -11.52
CA SER A 372 11.05 5.15 -10.76
C SER A 372 11.11 6.50 -11.47
N ALA A 373 10.55 7.52 -10.80
CA ALA A 373 10.60 8.87 -11.33
C ALA A 373 12.05 9.36 -11.39
N VAL A 374 12.41 9.95 -12.52
CA VAL A 374 13.72 10.60 -12.69
C VAL A 374 13.69 11.88 -11.87
N PRO A 375 14.59 12.05 -10.88
CA PRO A 375 14.63 13.28 -10.11
C PRO A 375 14.96 14.47 -11.03
N PRO A 376 14.45 15.67 -10.75
CA PRO A 376 14.85 16.87 -11.47
C PRO A 376 16.39 17.02 -11.37
N PRO A 377 17.04 17.53 -12.41
CA PRO A 377 18.48 17.76 -12.36
C PRO A 377 18.79 18.69 -11.20
N CYS A 378 19.80 18.32 -10.41
CA CYS A 378 20.23 19.18 -9.31
C CYS A 378 20.63 20.55 -9.85
N PRO A 379 20.15 21.66 -9.28
CA PRO A 379 20.60 22.98 -9.67
C PRO A 379 22.14 23.05 -9.45
N THR A 380 22.84 23.48 -10.49
CA THR A 380 24.27 23.78 -10.38
C THR A 380 24.45 24.98 -9.45
N LEU A 381 25.45 24.97 -8.59
CA LEU A 381 25.79 26.05 -7.64
C LEU A 381 25.91 27.47 -8.29
N ALA A 382 25.85 27.54 -9.60
CA ALA A 382 25.89 28.81 -10.36
C ALA A 382 24.54 29.55 -10.42
N THR A 383 23.42 28.94 -10.07
CA THR A 383 22.15 29.62 -9.92
C THR A 383 22.01 30.10 -8.47
N ARG A 384 22.16 31.40 -8.24
CA ARG A 384 21.99 32.03 -6.93
C ARG A 384 20.70 31.54 -6.27
N ALA A 385 20.87 30.83 -5.15
CA ALA A 385 19.78 30.41 -4.30
C ALA A 385 19.38 31.59 -3.41
N ASP A 386 18.44 32.40 -3.85
CA ASP A 386 17.92 33.52 -3.05
C ASP A 386 16.68 33.14 -2.21
N SER A 387 16.43 31.82 -1.96
CA SER A 387 15.30 31.39 -1.13
C SER A 387 15.57 30.08 -0.38
N VAL A 388 14.95 29.93 0.80
CA VAL A 388 14.93 28.71 1.63
C VAL A 388 14.47 27.47 0.83
N ALA A 389 13.59 27.64 -0.15
CA ALA A 389 13.16 26.56 -1.05
C ALA A 389 14.28 25.99 -1.92
N ALA A 390 15.28 26.82 -2.29
CA ALA A 390 16.44 26.35 -3.06
C ALA A 390 17.40 25.52 -2.22
N GLU A 391 17.56 25.82 -0.92
CA GLU A 391 18.36 25.01 0.00
C GLU A 391 17.76 23.63 0.23
N ASP A 392 16.42 23.51 0.33
CA ASP A 392 15.73 22.21 0.47
C ASP A 392 15.80 21.38 -0.82
N LEU A 393 15.73 22.03 -1.99
CA LEU A 393 15.95 21.36 -3.28
C LEU A 393 17.38 20.80 -3.39
N ILE A 394 18.37 21.58 -2.98
CA ILE A 394 19.80 21.17 -2.97
C ILE A 394 20.00 20.03 -1.96
N ARG A 395 19.44 20.09 -0.76
CA ARG A 395 19.52 19.04 0.25
C ARG A 395 18.90 17.73 -0.25
N ASN A 396 17.76 17.78 -0.92
CA ASN A 396 17.10 16.61 -1.48
C ASN A 396 17.87 16.02 -2.67
N CYS A 397 18.55 16.84 -3.47
CA CYS A 397 19.44 16.38 -4.52
C CYS A 397 20.69 15.66 -3.98
N ILE A 398 21.22 16.10 -2.84
CA ILE A 398 22.43 15.51 -2.23
C ILE A 398 22.08 14.21 -1.48
N ARG A 399 20.85 14.07 -0.99
CA ARG A 399 20.37 12.88 -0.27
C ARG A 399 19.77 11.79 -1.15
N ALA A 400 19.76 11.93 -2.47
CA ALA A 400 19.32 10.87 -3.37
C ALA A 400 20.16 9.60 -3.16
N PRO A 401 19.56 8.42 -2.91
CA PRO A 401 20.30 7.19 -2.64
C PRO A 401 21.11 6.80 -3.87
N GLY A 402 22.42 6.78 -3.76
CA GLY A 402 23.32 6.36 -4.84
C GLY A 402 24.68 7.02 -4.92
N ARG A 403 25.15 7.64 -3.84
CA ARG A 403 26.59 8.01 -3.68
C ARG A 403 27.20 7.34 -2.48
#